data_a132f5028e26509892114530b08c79c8
#
_entry.id   a132f5028e26509892114530b08c79c8
#
_cell.length_a   1.000
_cell.length_b   1.000
_cell.length_c   1.000
_cell.angle_alpha   90.00
_cell.angle_beta   90.00
_cell.angle_gamma   90.00
#
_symmetry.space_group_name_H-M   'P 1'
#
loop_
_entity.id
_entity.type
_entity.pdbx_description
1 polymer ?
#
loop_
_entity_poly.entity_id
_entity_poly.type
_entity_poly.pdbx_seq_one_letter_code
_entity_poly.pdbx_strand_id
1 'polypeptide(L)'
;MTSEALGMVETKGLVGAIEAADAMVKAANVSLVGYEKIGSGLVTVMVRGDVGATKAAVEAGSAAAAVVGTVVSTHVIPRPHNDTEKIIPTITD
;
A
#
# COMPACT_ATOMS: atom_id res chain seq x y z
N MET A 1 12.78 6.04 15.04
CA MET A 1 12.18 6.76 14.02
C MET A 1 12.60 6.25 12.68
N THR A 2 11.72 6.17 11.87
CA THR A 2 11.98 5.49 10.63
C THR A 2 12.06 6.46 9.47
N SER A 3 12.90 6.14 8.49
CA SER A 3 12.92 6.84 7.23
C SER A 3 12.37 5.95 6.12
N GLU A 4 11.54 4.99 6.49
CA GLU A 4 10.98 4.07 5.52
C GLU A 4 10.03 4.77 4.57
N ALA A 5 10.05 4.30 3.32
CA ALA A 5 9.09 4.76 2.34
C ALA A 5 7.70 4.23 2.66
N LEU A 6 6.70 4.91 2.14
CA LEU A 6 5.31 4.48 2.25
C LEU A 6 4.79 4.19 0.84
N GLY A 7 4.25 3.00 0.63
CA GLY A 7 3.66 2.61 -0.64
C GLY A 7 2.17 2.40 -0.48
N MET A 8 1.40 2.82 -1.49
CA MET A 8 -0.06 2.75 -1.43
C MET A 8 -0.64 2.27 -2.74
N VAL A 9 -1.64 1.40 -2.65
CA VAL A 9 -2.43 0.98 -3.81
C VAL A 9 -3.89 1.14 -3.45
N GLU A 10 -4.60 1.94 -4.22
CA GLU A 10 -6.03 2.14 -4.02
C GLU A 10 -6.82 1.40 -5.08
N THR A 11 -7.81 0.65 -4.64
CA THR A 11 -8.64 -0.17 -5.53
C THR A 11 -10.11 0.12 -5.29
N LYS A 12 -10.92 -0.30 -6.25
CA LYS A 12 -12.35 -0.32 -6.09
C LYS A 12 -12.73 -1.69 -5.56
N GLY A 13 -13.18 -1.74 -4.32
CA GLY A 13 -13.58 -2.99 -3.69
C GLY A 13 -12.47 -3.68 -2.94
N LEU A 14 -12.88 -4.54 -2.00
CA LEU A 14 -11.96 -5.20 -1.10
C LEU A 14 -11.17 -6.33 -1.77
N VAL A 15 -11.76 -6.99 -2.76
CA VAL A 15 -11.08 -8.12 -3.43
C VAL A 15 -9.77 -7.66 -4.06
N GLY A 16 -9.81 -6.57 -4.82
CA GLY A 16 -8.59 -6.02 -5.42
C GLY A 16 -7.59 -5.58 -4.37
N ALA A 17 -8.07 -5.00 -3.27
CA ALA A 17 -7.20 -4.55 -2.20
C ALA A 17 -6.46 -5.72 -1.54
N ILE A 18 -7.16 -6.81 -1.26
CA ILE A 18 -6.55 -7.98 -0.64
C ILE A 18 -5.52 -8.60 -1.60
N GLU A 19 -5.86 -8.69 -2.89
CA GLU A 19 -4.94 -9.20 -3.88
C GLU A 19 -3.68 -8.34 -3.97
N ALA A 20 -3.86 -7.02 -3.96
CA ALA A 20 -2.73 -6.09 -3.98
C ALA A 20 -1.84 -6.30 -2.74
N ALA A 21 -2.46 -6.38 -1.57
CA ALA A 21 -1.71 -6.55 -0.32
C ALA A 21 -0.87 -7.84 -0.34
N ASP A 22 -1.47 -8.94 -0.77
CA ASP A 22 -0.78 -10.22 -0.83
C ASP A 22 0.40 -10.16 -1.81
N ALA A 23 0.16 -9.61 -3.00
CA ALA A 23 1.21 -9.50 -4.01
C ALA A 23 2.36 -8.62 -3.53
N MET A 24 2.05 -7.53 -2.84
CA MET A 24 3.07 -6.59 -2.35
C MET A 24 4.01 -7.26 -1.35
N VAL A 25 3.47 -7.97 -0.36
CA VAL A 25 4.33 -8.56 0.67
C VAL A 25 5.07 -9.79 0.16
N LYS A 26 4.58 -10.42 -0.91
CA LYS A 26 5.28 -11.52 -1.54
C LYS A 26 6.41 -11.07 -2.47
N ALA A 27 6.26 -9.89 -3.07
CA ALA A 27 7.17 -9.42 -4.11
C ALA A 27 8.44 -8.78 -3.56
N ALA A 28 8.37 -8.19 -2.37
CA ALA A 28 9.49 -7.42 -1.84
C ALA A 28 9.48 -7.43 -0.32
N ASN A 29 10.60 -7.02 0.25
CA ASN A 29 10.73 -6.97 1.72
C ASN A 29 10.09 -5.70 2.24
N VAL A 30 8.77 -5.73 2.36
CA VAL A 30 7.99 -4.63 2.91
C VAL A 30 7.08 -5.17 4.01
N SER A 31 6.67 -4.27 4.89
CA SER A 31 5.72 -4.59 5.96
C SER A 31 4.35 -4.05 5.59
N LEU A 32 3.33 -4.86 5.77
CA LEU A 32 1.96 -4.40 5.56
C LEU A 32 1.56 -3.51 6.72
N VAL A 33 1.20 -2.26 6.42
CA VAL A 33 0.77 -1.31 7.44
C VAL A 33 -0.69 -1.53 7.76
N GLY A 34 -1.50 -1.74 6.74
CA GLY A 34 -2.93 -1.92 6.92
C GLY A 34 -3.69 -1.42 5.71
N TYR A 35 -4.98 -1.22 5.90
CA TYR A 35 -5.82 -0.71 4.84
C TYR A 35 -6.84 0.26 5.43
N GLU A 36 -7.36 1.12 4.54
CA GLU A 36 -8.42 2.06 4.90
C GLU A 36 -9.53 1.97 3.88
N LYS A 37 -10.74 1.88 4.37
CA LYS A 37 -11.94 1.97 3.53
C LYS A 37 -12.37 3.42 3.51
N ILE A 38 -12.25 4.05 2.34
CA ILE A 38 -12.46 5.48 2.22
C ILE A 38 -13.94 5.82 2.05
N GLY A 39 -14.73 4.89 1.55
CA GLY A 39 -16.10 5.12 1.18
C GLY A 39 -16.28 4.94 -0.31
N SER A 40 -17.52 4.80 -0.77
CA SER A 40 -17.84 4.57 -2.19
C SER A 40 -17.14 3.35 -2.76
N GLY A 41 -16.85 2.36 -1.93
CA GLY A 41 -16.19 1.14 -2.37
C GLY A 41 -14.67 1.24 -2.53
N LEU A 42 -14.08 2.39 -2.21
CA LEU A 42 -12.64 2.58 -2.34
C LEU A 42 -11.90 2.02 -1.13
N VAL A 43 -10.81 1.31 -1.38
CA VAL A 43 -9.97 0.71 -0.35
C VAL A 43 -8.52 0.99 -0.69
N THR A 44 -7.77 1.50 0.26
CA THR A 44 -6.34 1.75 0.08
C THR A 44 -5.55 0.82 0.99
N VAL A 45 -4.62 0.08 0.42
CA VAL A 45 -3.68 -0.74 1.19
C VAL A 45 -2.32 -0.07 1.21
N MET A 46 -1.61 -0.23 2.32
CA MET A 46 -0.36 0.49 2.55
C MET A 46 0.72 -0.45 3.03
N VAL A 47 1.94 -0.22 2.52
CA VAL A 47 3.13 -0.98 2.93
C VAL A 47 4.26 -0.01 3.23
N ARG A 48 5.24 -0.47 4.01
CA ARG A 48 6.43 0.29 4.32
C ARG A 48 7.68 -0.57 4.13
N GLY A 49 8.77 0.09 3.78
CA GLY A 49 10.06 -0.56 3.58
C GLY A 49 11.04 0.44 3.00
N ASP A 50 12.22 -0.03 2.57
CA ASP A 50 13.10 0.89 1.87
C ASP A 50 12.46 1.28 0.53
N VAL A 51 12.96 2.36 -0.08
CA VAL A 51 12.28 2.93 -1.24
C VAL A 51 12.26 1.97 -2.43
N GLY A 52 13.34 1.23 -2.65
CA GLY A 52 13.40 0.27 -3.77
C GLY A 52 12.41 -0.86 -3.59
N ALA A 53 12.37 -1.44 -2.39
CA ALA A 53 11.44 -2.52 -2.09
C ALA A 53 9.99 -2.03 -2.18
N THR A 54 9.73 -0.83 -1.68
CA THR A 54 8.38 -0.26 -1.70
C THR A 54 7.89 0.00 -3.12
N LYS A 55 8.77 0.51 -3.98
CA LYS A 55 8.41 0.71 -5.40
C LYS A 55 8.10 -0.62 -6.08
N ALA A 56 8.93 -1.63 -5.84
CA ALA A 56 8.70 -2.95 -6.43
C ALA A 56 7.41 -3.56 -5.92
N ALA A 57 7.12 -3.40 -4.63
CA ALA A 57 5.90 -3.91 -4.04
C ALA A 57 4.66 -3.26 -4.65
N VAL A 58 4.66 -1.92 -4.77
CA VAL A 58 3.52 -1.20 -5.33
C VAL A 58 3.27 -1.62 -6.78
N GLU A 59 4.33 -1.79 -7.57
CA GLU A 59 4.20 -2.22 -8.94
C GLU A 59 3.57 -3.61 -9.02
N ALA A 60 4.06 -4.54 -8.21
CA ALA A 60 3.52 -5.90 -8.19
C ALA A 60 2.08 -5.94 -7.71
N GLY A 61 1.77 -5.16 -6.67
CA GLY A 61 0.42 -5.10 -6.12
C GLY A 61 -0.58 -4.52 -7.11
N SER A 62 -0.19 -3.45 -7.80
CA SER A 62 -1.03 -2.85 -8.81
C SER A 62 -1.33 -3.81 -9.95
N ALA A 63 -0.31 -4.52 -10.43
CA ALA A 63 -0.47 -5.47 -11.52
C ALA A 63 -1.41 -6.62 -11.11
N ALA A 64 -1.23 -7.16 -9.91
CA ALA A 64 -2.06 -8.26 -9.43
C ALA A 64 -3.51 -7.83 -9.23
N ALA A 65 -3.73 -6.66 -8.63
CA ALA A 65 -5.07 -6.17 -8.38
C ALA A 65 -5.83 -5.90 -9.68
N ALA A 66 -5.12 -5.43 -10.71
CA ALA A 66 -5.75 -5.12 -12.00
C ALA A 66 -6.33 -6.34 -12.69
N VAL A 67 -5.86 -7.54 -12.33
CA VAL A 67 -6.39 -8.79 -12.91
C VAL A 67 -7.78 -9.09 -12.37
N VAL A 68 -8.03 -8.77 -11.10
CA VAL A 68 -9.28 -9.15 -10.42
C VAL A 68 -10.21 -7.98 -10.13
N GLY A 69 -9.75 -6.76 -10.39
CA GLY A 69 -10.56 -5.58 -10.08
C GLY A 69 -10.00 -4.34 -10.74
N THR A 70 -10.36 -3.18 -10.19
CA THR A 70 -9.97 -1.89 -10.72
C THR A 70 -8.99 -1.20 -9.78
N VAL A 71 -7.81 -0.85 -10.30
CA VAL A 71 -6.84 -0.02 -9.57
C VAL A 71 -7.18 1.43 -9.86
N VAL A 72 -7.38 2.20 -8.80
CA VAL A 72 -7.75 3.62 -8.93
C VAL A 72 -6.51 4.50 -8.95
N SER A 73 -5.58 4.25 -8.03
CA SER A 73 -4.34 5.02 -7.97
C SER A 73 -3.27 4.26 -7.20
N THR A 74 -2.02 4.62 -7.45
CA THR A 74 -0.89 4.10 -6.70
C THR A 74 0.05 5.25 -6.41
N HIS A 75 0.80 5.14 -5.31
CA HIS A 75 1.77 6.17 -5.00
C HIS A 75 2.84 5.62 -4.07
N VAL A 76 4.03 6.21 -4.17
CA VAL A 76 5.12 5.92 -3.24
C VAL A 76 5.64 7.27 -2.73
N ILE A 77 5.70 7.40 -1.41
CA ILE A 77 6.34 8.55 -0.79
C ILE A 77 7.67 8.05 -0.26
N PRO A 78 8.80 8.45 -0.87
CA PRO A 78 10.10 7.88 -0.49
C PRO A 78 10.51 8.17 0.95
N ARG A 79 10.17 9.33 1.45
CA ARG A 79 10.53 9.71 2.82
C ARG A 79 9.45 10.62 3.39
N PRO A 80 8.39 10.04 3.97
CA PRO A 80 7.34 10.87 4.54
C PRO A 80 7.90 11.79 5.63
N HIS A 81 7.43 13.03 5.64
CA HIS A 81 7.81 13.99 6.68
C HIS A 81 7.30 13.48 8.04
N ASN A 82 8.01 13.83 9.11
CA ASN A 82 7.60 13.39 10.46
C ASN A 82 6.15 13.73 10.78
N ASP A 83 5.70 14.92 10.36
CA ASP A 83 4.32 15.32 10.61
C ASP A 83 3.32 14.45 9.83
N THR A 84 3.72 13.99 8.64
CA THR A 84 2.89 13.11 7.84
C THR A 84 2.69 11.76 8.53
N GLU A 85 3.69 11.30 9.28
CA GLU A 85 3.59 10.05 10.02
C GLU A 85 2.39 10.01 10.96
N LYS A 86 1.97 11.18 11.44
CA LYS A 86 0.87 11.29 12.39
C LYS A 86 -0.47 10.84 11.82
N ILE A 87 -0.63 10.92 10.51
CA ILE A 87 -1.89 10.53 9.88
C ILE A 87 -1.81 9.22 9.10
N ILE A 88 -0.66 8.57 9.10
CA ILE A 88 -0.51 7.27 8.46
C ILE A 88 -1.05 6.22 9.42
N PRO A 89 -1.99 5.38 8.97
CA PRO A 89 -2.51 4.31 9.81
C PRO A 89 -1.40 3.37 10.25
N THR A 90 -1.56 2.79 11.44
CA THR A 90 -0.63 1.79 11.93
C THR A 90 -1.41 0.53 12.29
N ILE A 91 -0.75 -0.61 12.13
CA ILE A 91 -1.32 -1.88 12.58
C ILE A 91 -1.06 -1.96 14.08
N THR A 92 -2.13 -2.15 14.83
CA THR A 92 -2.02 -2.39 16.27
C THR A 92 -2.64 -3.74 16.56
N ASP A 93 -1.94 -4.55 17.31
CA ASP A 93 -2.41 -5.89 17.69
C ASP A 93 -3.12 -5.89 18.99
#